data_ac753df9f43371159512fefb022b7788
#
_entry.id   ac753df9f43371159512fefb022b7788
#
_cell.length_a   1.000
_cell.length_b   1.000
_cell.length_c   1.000
_cell.angle_alpha   90.00
_cell.angle_beta   90.00
_cell.angle_gamma   90.00
#
_symmetry.space_group_name_H-M   'P 1'
#
loop_
_entity.id
_entity.type
_entity.pdbx_description
1 polymer ?
#
loop_
_entity_poly.entity_id
_entity_poly.type
_entity_poly.pdbx_seq_one_letter_code
_entity_poly.pdbx_strand_id
1 'polypeptide(L)'
;AMGAWAAVGDSRQVVSVSGDGGFGQYAMELTTAVKYGMNLTHVLLDNSELGKISKEQRAAEWDVWQTSLHNPDFAAFAELCGARGLRVTHLDQLDDAIAEALAHKGPALVDVVTDALLV
;
A
#
# COMPACT_ATOMS: atom_id res chain seq x y z
N ALA A 1 3.86 7.75 7.37
CA ALA A 1 2.45 7.93 7.76
C ALA A 1 2.31 7.99 9.29
N MET A 2 2.73 6.97 10.05
CA MET A 2 2.57 6.88 11.51
C MET A 2 3.12 8.09 12.26
N GLY A 3 4.33 8.58 11.93
CA GLY A 3 4.89 9.80 12.52
C GLY A 3 4.06 11.06 12.23
N ALA A 4 3.47 11.15 11.05
CA ALA A 4 2.55 12.24 10.73
C ALA A 4 1.28 12.16 11.59
N TRP A 5 0.69 10.97 11.72
CA TRP A 5 -0.45 10.78 12.61
C TRP A 5 -0.11 11.09 14.06
N ALA A 6 1.05 10.67 14.55
CA ALA A 6 1.49 10.97 15.92
C ALA A 6 1.61 12.50 16.19
N ALA A 7 1.91 13.28 15.15
CA ALA A 7 2.02 14.75 15.26
C ALA A 7 0.65 15.46 15.21
N VAL A 8 -0.33 14.91 14.48
CA VAL A 8 -1.62 15.59 14.23
C VAL A 8 -2.81 14.91 14.92
N GLY A 9 -2.67 13.66 15.33
CA GLY A 9 -3.77 12.83 15.84
C GLY A 9 -4.90 12.74 14.83
N ASP A 10 -6.13 12.76 15.32
CA ASP A 10 -7.33 12.74 14.49
C ASP A 10 -7.80 14.12 13.98
N SER A 11 -6.98 15.16 14.21
CA SER A 11 -7.30 16.52 13.70
C SER A 11 -7.16 16.64 12.18
N ARG A 12 -6.43 15.73 11.54
CA ARG A 12 -6.25 15.65 10.10
C ARG A 12 -6.26 14.20 9.64
N GLN A 13 -6.82 13.96 8.46
CA GLN A 13 -6.68 12.68 7.81
C GLN A 13 -5.24 12.50 7.31
N VAL A 14 -4.66 11.33 7.61
CA VAL A 14 -3.33 10.95 7.15
C VAL A 14 -3.47 9.88 6.08
N VAL A 15 -3.01 10.21 4.88
CA VAL A 15 -2.96 9.27 3.75
C VAL A 15 -1.50 9.07 3.36
N SER A 16 -1.12 7.84 3.09
CA SER A 16 0.19 7.48 2.54
C SER A 16 0.03 6.63 1.29
N VAL A 17 0.95 6.80 0.35
CA VAL A 17 1.00 6.01 -0.88
C VAL A 17 2.38 5.40 -1.02
N SER A 18 2.47 4.12 -1.34
CA SER A 18 3.74 3.47 -1.67
C SER A 18 3.55 2.33 -2.66
N GLY A 19 4.64 1.89 -3.27
CA GLY A 19 4.69 0.62 -3.98
C GLY A 19 4.87 -0.56 -3.01
N ASP A 20 4.57 -1.75 -3.50
CA ASP A 20 4.63 -3.02 -2.78
C ASP A 20 6.01 -3.35 -2.22
N GLY A 21 7.08 -3.15 -3.00
CA GLY A 21 8.45 -3.37 -2.53
C GLY A 21 8.83 -2.47 -1.35
N GLY A 22 8.35 -1.22 -1.34
CA GLY A 22 8.54 -0.29 -0.21
C GLY A 22 7.71 -0.67 1.00
N PHE A 23 6.44 -1.01 0.80
CA PHE A 23 5.54 -1.44 1.86
C PHE A 23 6.01 -2.74 2.51
N GLY A 24 6.43 -3.72 1.72
CA GLY A 24 6.86 -5.04 2.19
C GLY A 24 7.99 -4.99 3.24
N GLN A 25 8.83 -3.96 3.20
CA GLN A 25 9.91 -3.78 4.18
C GLN A 25 9.39 -3.49 5.60
N TYR A 26 8.21 -2.89 5.72
CA TYR A 26 7.63 -2.43 6.98
C TYR A 26 6.18 -2.85 7.16
N ALA A 27 5.72 -3.86 6.44
CA ALA A 27 4.32 -4.29 6.44
C ALA A 27 3.80 -4.61 7.87
N MET A 28 4.66 -5.16 8.72
CA MET A 28 4.30 -5.48 10.11
C MET A 28 4.00 -4.24 10.97
N GLU A 29 4.40 -3.04 10.56
CA GLU A 29 4.05 -1.82 11.27
C GLU A 29 2.55 -1.51 11.21
N LEU A 30 1.81 -2.19 10.32
CA LEU A 30 0.35 -2.13 10.31
C LEU A 30 -0.24 -2.59 11.65
N THR A 31 0.36 -3.59 12.30
CA THR A 31 -0.04 -4.04 13.64
C THR A 31 0.19 -2.97 14.70
N THR A 32 1.24 -2.15 14.55
CA THR A 32 1.48 -0.99 15.40
C THR A 32 0.40 0.06 15.21
N ALA A 33 0.01 0.34 13.97
CA ALA A 33 -1.10 1.26 13.68
C ALA A 33 -2.42 0.78 14.30
N VAL A 34 -2.72 -0.51 14.21
CA VAL A 34 -3.88 -1.13 14.85
C VAL A 34 -3.82 -0.99 16.37
N LYS A 35 -2.69 -1.34 16.97
CA LYS A 35 -2.47 -1.26 18.42
C LYS A 35 -2.78 0.12 19.00
N TYR A 36 -2.43 1.17 18.28
CA TYR A 36 -2.63 2.55 18.73
C TYR A 36 -3.89 3.21 18.15
N GLY A 37 -4.73 2.47 17.41
CA GLY A 37 -5.95 3.00 16.81
C GLY A 37 -5.69 4.17 15.86
N MET A 38 -4.58 4.12 15.12
CA MET A 38 -4.17 5.22 14.24
C MET A 38 -5.13 5.35 13.06
N ASN A 39 -5.84 6.48 12.98
CA ASN A 39 -6.70 6.77 11.85
C ASN A 39 -5.86 7.22 10.65
N LEU A 40 -5.40 6.25 9.88
CA LEU A 40 -4.59 6.48 8.67
C LEU A 40 -5.01 5.53 7.54
N THR A 41 -4.93 6.04 6.32
CA THR A 41 -5.20 5.26 5.11
C THR A 41 -3.91 5.06 4.33
N HIS A 42 -3.58 3.81 4.00
CA HIS A 42 -2.47 3.47 3.13
C HIS A 42 -2.98 2.99 1.78
N VAL A 43 -2.58 3.67 0.71
CA VAL A 43 -2.84 3.24 -0.68
C VAL A 43 -1.58 2.55 -1.18
N LEU A 44 -1.71 1.27 -1.46
CA LEU A 44 -0.62 0.42 -1.93
C LEU A 44 -0.76 0.19 -3.43
N LEU A 45 0.24 0.56 -4.20
CA LEU A 45 0.32 0.26 -5.63
C LEU A 45 1.06 -1.07 -5.78
N ASP A 46 0.31 -2.15 -5.99
CA ASP A 46 0.83 -3.52 -6.11
C ASP A 46 1.00 -3.90 -7.58
N ASN A 47 2.23 -3.81 -8.07
CA ASN A 47 2.58 -4.25 -9.41
C ASN A 47 3.45 -5.51 -9.44
N SER A 48 3.73 -6.11 -8.28
CA SER A 48 4.56 -7.29 -8.10
C SER A 48 5.98 -7.15 -8.69
N GLU A 49 6.49 -5.92 -8.74
CA GLU A 49 7.82 -5.65 -9.29
C GLU A 49 8.49 -4.43 -8.63
N LEU A 50 9.81 -4.48 -8.51
CA LEU A 50 10.64 -3.30 -8.22
C LEU A 50 10.76 -2.45 -9.49
N GLY A 51 9.65 -1.84 -9.91
CA GLY A 51 9.47 -1.23 -11.24
C GLY A 51 10.50 -0.17 -11.59
N LYS A 52 10.90 0.67 -10.61
CA LYS A 52 11.96 1.65 -10.84
C LYS A 52 13.30 0.98 -11.21
N ILE A 53 13.65 -0.11 -10.55
CA ILE A 53 14.90 -0.84 -10.81
C ILE A 53 14.84 -1.51 -12.19
N SER A 54 13.74 -2.17 -12.53
CA SER A 54 13.54 -2.76 -13.85
C SER A 54 13.66 -1.72 -14.96
N LYS A 55 13.08 -0.54 -14.75
CA LYS A 55 13.18 0.57 -15.71
C LYS A 55 14.61 1.04 -15.89
N GLU A 56 15.39 1.15 -14.81
CA GLU A 56 16.79 1.54 -14.87
C GLU A 56 17.66 0.46 -15.55
N GLN A 57 17.38 -0.83 -15.29
CA GLN A 57 18.06 -1.93 -15.98
C GLN A 57 17.80 -1.89 -17.49
N ARG A 58 16.54 -1.71 -17.92
CA ARG A 58 16.19 -1.56 -19.34
C ARG A 58 16.85 -0.34 -19.98
N ALA A 59 16.87 0.80 -19.27
CA ALA A 59 17.49 2.03 -19.77
C ALA A 59 19.02 1.91 -19.93
N ALA A 60 19.65 1.04 -19.15
CA ALA A 60 21.08 0.71 -19.27
C ALA A 60 21.37 -0.41 -20.28
N GLU A 61 20.35 -0.88 -21.02
CA GLU A 61 20.44 -2.00 -21.96
C GLU A 61 20.86 -3.33 -21.29
N TRP A 62 20.55 -3.49 -19.98
CA TRP A 62 20.75 -4.72 -19.23
C TRP A 62 19.51 -5.59 -19.25
N ASP A 63 19.69 -6.88 -19.11
CA ASP A 63 18.58 -7.80 -18.84
C ASP A 63 17.92 -7.45 -17.50
N VAL A 64 16.59 -7.44 -17.46
CA VAL A 64 15.86 -7.28 -16.21
C VAL A 64 16.06 -8.51 -15.34
N TRP A 65 16.60 -8.32 -14.14
CA TRP A 65 16.97 -9.42 -13.28
C TRP A 65 16.64 -9.16 -11.81
N GLN A 66 15.99 -10.14 -11.16
CA GLN A 66 15.69 -10.17 -9.73
C GLN A 66 14.83 -8.98 -9.25
N THR A 67 13.93 -8.48 -10.08
CA THR A 67 13.04 -7.35 -9.74
C THR A 67 11.60 -7.76 -9.49
N SER A 68 11.22 -8.98 -9.89
CA SER A 68 9.88 -9.50 -9.63
C SER A 68 9.68 -9.83 -8.15
N LEU A 69 8.49 -9.54 -7.64
CA LEU A 69 8.08 -9.82 -6.27
C LEU A 69 7.01 -10.90 -6.26
N HIS A 70 7.01 -11.73 -5.23
CA HIS A 70 5.92 -12.64 -4.92
C HIS A 70 5.14 -12.08 -3.73
N ASN A 71 4.10 -11.32 -4.02
CA ASN A 71 3.31 -10.64 -3.00
C ASN A 71 2.20 -11.52 -2.44
N PRO A 72 1.86 -11.37 -1.16
CA PRO A 72 0.60 -11.88 -0.64
C PRO A 72 -0.57 -11.02 -1.14
N ASP A 73 -1.80 -11.42 -0.87
CA ASP A 73 -2.95 -10.51 -0.89
C ASP A 73 -2.79 -9.53 0.28
N PHE A 74 -2.42 -8.28 -0.02
CA PHE A 74 -2.15 -7.28 1.00
C PHE A 74 -3.43 -6.79 1.69
N ALA A 75 -4.59 -6.85 1.04
CA ALA A 75 -5.85 -6.54 1.69
C ALA A 75 -6.19 -7.61 2.74
N ALA A 76 -6.05 -8.90 2.39
CA ALA A 76 -6.22 -9.99 3.34
C ALA A 76 -5.18 -9.93 4.48
N PHE A 77 -3.93 -9.55 4.17
CA PHE A 77 -2.91 -9.33 5.19
C PHE A 77 -3.30 -8.22 6.17
N ALA A 78 -3.86 -7.11 5.66
CA ALA A 78 -4.34 -6.01 6.51
C ALA A 78 -5.45 -6.46 7.46
N GLU A 79 -6.40 -7.25 6.98
CA GLU A 79 -7.48 -7.83 7.81
C GLU A 79 -6.91 -8.78 8.89
N LEU A 80 -5.92 -9.59 8.56
CA LEU A 80 -5.23 -10.45 9.55
C LEU A 80 -4.50 -9.63 10.62
N CYS A 81 -4.02 -8.45 10.29
CA CYS A 81 -3.41 -7.51 11.23
C CYS A 81 -4.46 -6.77 12.09
N GLY A 82 -5.75 -6.86 11.76
CA GLY A 82 -6.84 -6.13 12.43
C GLY A 82 -7.11 -4.74 11.86
N ALA A 83 -6.58 -4.42 10.69
CA ALA A 83 -6.88 -3.21 9.93
C ALA A 83 -7.99 -3.47 8.91
N ARG A 84 -8.56 -2.43 8.31
CA ARG A 84 -9.46 -2.57 7.16
C ARG A 84 -8.65 -2.78 5.89
N GLY A 85 -8.86 -3.92 5.21
CA GLY A 85 -8.25 -4.25 3.93
C GLY A 85 -9.27 -4.12 2.78
N LEU A 86 -8.86 -3.50 1.68
CA LEU A 86 -9.67 -3.33 0.47
C LEU A 86 -8.80 -3.65 -0.73
N ARG A 87 -9.25 -4.58 -1.60
CA ARG A 87 -8.50 -4.95 -2.79
C ARG A 87 -9.20 -4.42 -4.03
N VAL A 88 -8.44 -3.74 -4.88
CA VAL A 88 -8.88 -3.15 -6.14
C VAL A 88 -8.15 -3.84 -7.28
N THR A 89 -8.89 -4.55 -8.13
CA THR A 89 -8.37 -5.24 -9.32
C THR A 89 -8.90 -4.66 -10.62
N HIS A 90 -9.91 -3.78 -10.54
CA HIS A 90 -10.52 -3.07 -11.66
C HIS A 90 -10.72 -1.61 -11.33
N LEU A 91 -10.58 -0.74 -12.33
CA LEU A 91 -10.62 0.71 -12.15
C LEU A 91 -11.95 1.21 -11.56
N ASP A 92 -13.06 0.58 -11.90
CA ASP A 92 -14.40 0.93 -11.41
C ASP A 92 -14.60 0.69 -9.89
N GLN A 93 -13.71 -0.08 -9.26
CA GLN A 93 -13.73 -0.32 -7.80
C GLN A 93 -12.98 0.76 -7.02
N LEU A 94 -12.14 1.56 -7.69
CA LEU A 94 -11.14 2.41 -7.01
C LEU A 94 -11.79 3.51 -6.16
N ASP A 95 -12.76 4.22 -6.72
CA ASP A 95 -13.39 5.36 -6.03
C ASP A 95 -14.13 4.92 -4.77
N ASP A 96 -14.87 3.82 -4.84
CA ASP A 96 -15.61 3.27 -3.69
C ASP A 96 -14.64 2.74 -2.62
N ALA A 97 -13.57 2.04 -3.01
CA ALA A 97 -12.56 1.54 -2.07
C ALA A 97 -11.82 2.68 -1.35
N ILE A 98 -11.45 3.73 -2.07
CA ILE A 98 -10.83 4.91 -1.47
C ILE A 98 -11.80 5.62 -0.52
N ALA A 99 -13.06 5.82 -0.95
CA ALA A 99 -14.07 6.47 -0.12
C ALA A 99 -14.32 5.67 1.18
N GLU A 100 -14.43 4.35 1.08
CA GLU A 100 -14.60 3.47 2.24
C GLU A 100 -13.39 3.54 3.18
N ALA A 101 -12.16 3.44 2.64
CA ALA A 101 -10.94 3.53 3.44
C ALA A 101 -10.81 4.86 4.18
N LEU A 102 -11.19 5.97 3.52
CA LEU A 102 -11.15 7.31 4.10
C LEU A 102 -12.22 7.51 5.17
N ALA A 103 -13.36 6.82 5.07
CA ALA A 103 -14.45 6.87 6.06
C ALA A 103 -14.19 5.96 7.26
N HIS A 104 -13.32 4.97 7.12
CA HIS A 104 -13.02 4.00 8.18
C HIS A 104 -12.35 4.68 9.39
N LYS A 105 -12.73 4.26 10.59
CA LYS A 105 -12.11 4.69 11.86
C LYS A 105 -11.05 3.68 12.27
N GLY A 106 -9.79 4.07 12.15
CA GLY A 106 -8.63 3.21 12.36
C GLY A 106 -7.80 3.04 11.10
N PRO A 107 -6.78 2.17 11.11
CA PRO A 107 -5.94 1.96 9.94
C PRO A 107 -6.68 1.21 8.83
N ALA A 108 -6.54 1.70 7.60
CA ALA A 108 -7.06 1.07 6.39
C ALA A 108 -5.95 0.93 5.34
N LEU A 109 -5.98 -0.15 4.56
CA LEU A 109 -5.10 -0.39 3.44
C LEU A 109 -5.93 -0.68 2.18
N VAL A 110 -5.67 0.09 1.13
CA VAL A 110 -6.23 -0.14 -0.20
C VAL A 110 -5.14 -0.72 -1.08
N ASP A 111 -5.26 -2.00 -1.38
CA ASP A 111 -4.34 -2.76 -2.24
C ASP A 111 -4.81 -2.62 -3.70
N VAL A 112 -4.14 -1.76 -4.45
CA VAL A 112 -4.48 -1.48 -5.85
C VAL A 112 -3.55 -2.25 -6.76
N VAL A 113 -4.09 -3.30 -7.39
CA VAL A 113 -3.34 -4.11 -8.36
C VAL A 113 -3.11 -3.29 -9.63
N THR A 114 -1.85 -3.10 -9.99
CA THR A 114 -1.44 -2.30 -11.14
C THR A 114 -0.55 -3.10 -12.10
N ASP A 115 -0.39 -2.59 -13.31
CA ASP A 115 0.49 -3.20 -14.31
C ASP A 115 1.96 -2.87 -14.00
N ALA A 116 2.83 -3.88 -14.00
CA ALA A 116 4.28 -3.72 -13.82
C ALA A 116 4.95 -2.82 -14.87
N LEU A 117 4.30 -2.61 -16.02
CA LEU A 117 4.82 -1.74 -17.08
C LEU A 117 4.45 -0.25 -16.92
N LEU A 118 3.58 0.08 -15.97
CA LEU A 118 3.16 1.46 -15.67
C LEU A 118 4.14 2.18 -14.74
N VAL A 119 5.42 2.22 -15.06
CA VAL A 119 6.49 2.84 -14.26
C VAL A 119 7.28 3.88 -15.03
#